data_ede3654b88903d0cc236c083c188ea13
#
_entry.id   ede3654b88903d0cc236c083c188ea13
#
_cell.length_a   1.000
_cell.length_b   1.000
_cell.length_c   1.000
_cell.angle_alpha   90.00
_cell.angle_beta   90.00
_cell.angle_gamma   90.00
#
_symmetry.space_group_name_H-M   'P 1'
#
loop_
_entity.id
_entity.type
_entity.pdbx_description
1 polymer ?
#
loop_
_entity_poly.entity_id
_entity_poly.type
_entity_poly.pdbx_seq_one_letter_code
_entity_poly.pdbx_strand_id
1 'polypeptide(L)'
;PSWSRGLGDVYKRQQWINGKVKVIYLSPQGKLMNQSRIKALSEEENLIFLAGRYEGIDERIILNHVDYELSIGDYIVSGGELPAMVMLDAIIRYKPGVLGNDESVHQESFSEGIFDSPNYTRPEIFENIQVPKVLLSGDHKKIKDWRRAQAITKTKNIRPDLVRGNNNDQSG
;
A
#
# COMPACT_ATOMS: atom_id res chain seq x y z
N PRO A 1 27.46 18.81 -16.74
CA PRO A 1 27.26 18.55 -15.32
C PRO A 1 26.19 17.47 -15.10
N SER A 2 26.41 16.59 -14.11
CA SER A 2 25.56 15.44 -13.84
C SER A 2 24.09 15.79 -13.49
N TRP A 3 23.82 17.03 -13.06
CA TRP A 3 22.48 17.53 -12.75
C TRP A 3 21.59 17.79 -13.98
N SER A 4 22.17 17.90 -15.18
CA SER A 4 21.41 18.22 -16.40
C SER A 4 20.63 17.03 -16.99
N ARG A 5 20.89 15.79 -16.55
CA ARG A 5 20.26 14.59 -17.13
C ARG A 5 18.84 14.32 -16.62
N GLY A 6 18.46 14.83 -15.45
CA GLY A 6 17.15 14.53 -14.85
C GLY A 6 15.99 15.34 -15.40
N LEU A 7 16.19 16.63 -15.67
CA LEU A 7 15.13 17.55 -16.11
C LEU A 7 14.53 17.22 -17.48
N GLY A 8 15.37 16.84 -18.43
CA GLY A 8 14.92 16.54 -19.78
C GLY A 8 14.19 15.20 -19.93
N ASP A 9 14.51 14.22 -19.08
CA ASP A 9 13.99 12.87 -19.23
C ASP A 9 12.55 12.72 -18.73
N VAL A 10 12.17 13.41 -17.66
CA VAL A 10 10.77 13.36 -17.14
C VAL A 10 9.83 14.00 -18.15
N TYR A 11 10.15 15.20 -18.63
CA TYR A 11 9.35 15.92 -19.62
C TYR A 11 9.20 15.16 -20.94
N LYS A 12 10.29 14.58 -21.44
CA LYS A 12 10.27 13.80 -22.69
C LYS A 12 9.42 12.54 -22.54
N ARG A 13 9.51 11.83 -21.41
CA ARG A 13 8.77 10.57 -21.21
C ARG A 13 7.26 10.82 -21.11
N GLN A 14 6.81 11.92 -20.48
CA GLN A 14 5.41 12.29 -20.47
C GLN A 14 4.83 12.49 -21.86
N GLN A 15 5.63 13.00 -22.82
CA GLN A 15 5.20 13.23 -24.20
C GLN A 15 5.09 11.94 -25.05
N TRP A 16 5.75 10.85 -24.63
CA TRP A 16 5.71 9.56 -25.34
C TRP A 16 4.54 8.67 -24.95
N ILE A 17 3.88 9.01 -23.87
CA ILE A 17 2.76 8.21 -23.34
C ILE A 17 1.46 8.85 -23.84
N ASN A 18 0.68 8.08 -24.60
CA ASN A 18 -0.68 8.46 -24.95
C ASN A 18 -1.60 8.26 -23.73
N GLY A 19 -2.36 9.29 -23.37
CA GLY A 19 -3.28 9.24 -22.24
C GLY A 19 -2.86 10.05 -21.02
N LYS A 20 -3.62 9.96 -19.94
CA LYS A 20 -3.32 10.65 -18.68
C LYS A 20 -2.19 9.93 -17.96
N VAL A 21 -1.20 10.70 -17.52
CA VAL A 21 -0.03 10.19 -16.79
C VAL A 21 0.02 10.85 -15.42
N LYS A 22 0.27 10.06 -14.39
CA LYS A 22 0.60 10.53 -13.05
C LYS A 22 2.06 10.30 -12.73
N VAL A 23 2.75 11.34 -12.29
CA VAL A 23 4.16 11.30 -11.91
C VAL A 23 4.28 11.24 -10.40
N ILE A 24 4.93 10.19 -9.92
CA ILE A 24 5.13 9.92 -8.50
C ILE A 24 6.62 10.03 -8.18
N TYR A 25 6.98 10.96 -7.31
CA TYR A 25 8.31 11.05 -6.74
C TYR A 25 8.37 10.31 -5.41
N LEU A 26 9.38 9.48 -5.24
CA LEU A 26 9.59 8.67 -4.04
C LEU A 26 10.63 9.35 -3.15
N SER A 27 10.16 9.89 -2.04
CA SER A 27 10.93 10.72 -1.14
C SER A 27 10.54 10.42 0.32
N PRO A 28 11.48 10.44 1.27
CA PRO A 28 11.14 10.33 2.69
C PRO A 28 10.31 11.52 3.21
N GLN A 29 10.30 12.64 2.48
CA GLN A 29 9.53 13.85 2.82
C GLN A 29 8.09 13.81 2.30
N GLY A 30 7.77 12.83 1.45
CA GLY A 30 6.46 12.68 0.85
C GLY A 30 5.37 12.23 1.83
N LYS A 31 4.12 12.34 1.39
CA LYS A 31 2.98 11.83 2.16
C LYS A 31 3.08 10.30 2.32
N LEU A 32 2.81 9.82 3.54
CA LEU A 32 2.91 8.40 3.84
C LEU A 32 1.93 7.57 2.99
N MET A 33 2.46 6.49 2.43
CA MET A 33 1.67 5.49 1.70
C MET A 33 0.71 4.75 2.62
N ASN A 34 -0.47 4.49 2.11
CA ASN A 34 -1.47 3.62 2.73
C ASN A 34 -2.28 2.87 1.66
N GLN A 35 -3.10 1.92 2.11
CA GLN A 35 -3.85 1.05 1.20
C GLN A 35 -4.86 1.81 0.32
N SER A 36 -5.49 2.86 0.84
CA SER A 36 -6.44 3.67 0.06
C SER A 36 -5.75 4.41 -1.09
N ARG A 37 -4.53 4.93 -0.87
CA ARG A 37 -3.73 5.55 -1.92
C ARG A 37 -3.26 4.55 -2.96
N ILE A 38 -2.82 3.35 -2.53
CA ILE A 38 -2.46 2.27 -3.45
C ILE A 38 -3.63 1.94 -4.37
N LYS A 39 -4.82 1.78 -3.80
CA LYS A 39 -6.03 1.50 -4.58
C LYS A 39 -6.32 2.62 -5.59
N ALA A 40 -6.28 3.87 -5.16
CA ALA A 40 -6.48 5.01 -6.07
C ALA A 40 -5.45 5.03 -7.21
N LEU A 41 -4.16 4.79 -6.92
CA LEU A 41 -3.11 4.70 -7.93
C LEU A 41 -3.28 3.50 -8.87
N SER A 42 -3.88 2.42 -8.42
CA SER A 42 -4.16 1.26 -9.28
C SER A 42 -5.21 1.53 -10.36
N GLU A 43 -6.04 2.55 -10.18
CA GLU A 43 -7.08 2.97 -11.12
C GLU A 43 -6.53 3.93 -12.19
N GLU A 44 -5.32 4.49 -11.99
CA GLU A 44 -4.70 5.38 -12.97
C GLU A 44 -4.25 4.64 -14.23
N GLU A 45 -4.36 5.32 -15.36
CA GLU A 45 -4.06 4.74 -16.68
C GLU A 45 -2.54 4.51 -16.85
N ASN A 46 -1.75 5.53 -16.52
CA ASN A 46 -0.30 5.48 -16.63
C ASN A 46 0.36 6.10 -15.41
N LEU A 47 1.41 5.45 -14.89
CA LEU A 47 2.21 5.93 -13.77
C LEU A 47 3.69 6.04 -14.18
N ILE A 48 4.32 7.15 -13.81
CA ILE A 48 5.77 7.33 -13.89
C ILE A 48 6.30 7.43 -12.47
N PHE A 49 7.23 6.54 -12.11
CA PHE A 49 7.95 6.61 -10.84
C PHE A 49 9.29 7.32 -11.02
N LEU A 50 9.50 8.37 -10.24
CA LEU A 50 10.78 9.04 -10.12
C LEU A 50 11.51 8.50 -8.89
N ALA A 51 12.59 7.76 -9.14
CA ALA A 51 13.47 7.23 -8.10
C ALA A 51 14.68 8.14 -7.94
N GLY A 52 14.69 8.97 -6.91
CA GLY A 52 15.83 9.83 -6.58
C GLY A 52 16.97 9.04 -5.96
N ARG A 53 18.20 9.52 -6.19
CA ARG A 53 19.41 9.07 -5.50
C ARG A 53 20.14 10.28 -4.91
N TYR A 54 21.02 10.01 -3.96
CA TYR A 54 21.83 11.03 -3.28
C TYR A 54 20.95 12.05 -2.53
N GLU A 55 21.11 13.34 -2.81
CA GLU A 55 20.42 14.43 -2.12
C GLU A 55 19.02 14.74 -2.67
N GLY A 56 18.49 13.92 -3.59
CA GLY A 56 17.16 14.10 -4.18
C GLY A 56 17.18 14.67 -5.58
N ILE A 57 16.07 15.28 -6.00
CA ILE A 57 15.90 15.92 -7.31
C ILE A 57 15.64 17.42 -7.13
N ASP A 58 15.84 18.17 -8.20
CA ASP A 58 15.62 19.63 -8.20
C ASP A 58 14.17 19.96 -7.85
N GLU A 59 13.99 20.86 -6.87
CA GLU A 59 12.67 21.27 -6.38
C GLU A 59 11.75 21.80 -7.48
N ARG A 60 12.30 22.42 -8.50
CA ARG A 60 11.53 22.92 -9.66
C ARG A 60 10.92 21.77 -10.48
N ILE A 61 11.50 20.59 -10.45
CA ILE A 61 10.89 19.38 -11.05
C ILE A 61 9.71 18.93 -10.21
N ILE A 62 9.89 18.90 -8.88
CA ILE A 62 8.83 18.50 -7.96
C ILE A 62 7.63 19.42 -8.14
N LEU A 63 7.83 20.73 -8.09
CA LEU A 63 6.76 21.72 -8.18
C LEU A 63 6.02 21.73 -9.54
N ASN A 64 6.71 21.44 -10.64
CA ASN A 64 6.14 21.59 -11.98
C ASN A 64 5.70 20.27 -12.64
N HIS A 65 6.24 19.13 -12.19
CA HIS A 65 6.09 17.86 -12.93
C HIS A 65 5.71 16.66 -12.06
N VAL A 66 5.62 16.81 -10.74
CA VAL A 66 5.26 15.72 -9.83
C VAL A 66 3.82 15.91 -9.36
N ASP A 67 2.99 14.89 -9.59
CA ASP A 67 1.62 14.87 -9.08
C ASP A 67 1.56 14.44 -7.61
N TYR A 68 2.42 13.49 -7.24
CA TYR A 68 2.46 12.93 -5.89
C TYR A 68 3.90 12.76 -5.40
N GLU A 69 4.21 13.31 -4.24
CA GLU A 69 5.41 12.98 -3.49
C GLU A 69 5.02 12.02 -2.35
N LEU A 70 5.58 10.78 -2.39
CA LEU A 70 5.13 9.70 -1.51
C LEU A 70 6.31 9.04 -0.78
N SER A 71 6.07 8.71 0.50
CA SER A 71 6.99 7.99 1.38
C SER A 71 6.47 6.60 1.71
N ILE A 72 7.37 5.61 1.82
CA ILE A 72 7.05 4.26 2.30
C ILE A 72 7.20 4.13 3.82
N GLY A 73 7.66 5.16 4.53
CA GLY A 73 7.85 5.15 5.98
C GLY A 73 8.89 6.16 6.46
N ASP A 74 8.95 6.37 7.77
CA ASP A 74 9.82 7.33 8.43
C ASP A 74 11.24 6.74 8.63
N TYR A 75 11.87 6.33 7.54
CA TYR A 75 13.23 5.80 7.51
C TYR A 75 13.89 6.06 6.15
N ILE A 76 15.22 6.03 6.13
CA ILE A 76 16.01 6.33 4.93
C ILE A 76 16.50 5.02 4.30
N VAL A 77 16.37 4.93 2.98
CA VAL A 77 16.95 3.88 2.13
C VAL A 77 17.93 4.48 1.14
N SER A 78 18.78 3.65 0.51
CA SER A 78 19.88 4.10 -0.35
C SER A 78 19.44 4.81 -1.64
N GLY A 79 18.18 4.64 -2.04
CA GLY A 79 17.62 5.26 -3.27
C GLY A 79 16.15 4.94 -3.43
N GLY A 80 15.50 5.62 -4.36
CA GLY A 80 14.07 5.51 -4.63
C GLY A 80 13.64 4.22 -5.33
N GLU A 81 14.57 3.37 -5.76
CA GLU A 81 14.24 2.15 -6.52
C GLU A 81 13.52 1.12 -5.67
N LEU A 82 13.97 0.89 -4.43
CA LEU A 82 13.29 -0.02 -3.50
C LEU A 82 11.88 0.45 -3.15
N PRO A 83 11.67 1.72 -2.76
CA PRO A 83 10.33 2.29 -2.63
C PRO A 83 9.45 2.10 -3.89
N ALA A 84 10.02 2.31 -5.10
CA ALA A 84 9.29 2.10 -6.34
C ALA A 84 8.83 0.64 -6.51
N MET A 85 9.69 -0.31 -6.18
CA MET A 85 9.35 -1.75 -6.24
C MET A 85 8.25 -2.10 -5.24
N VAL A 86 8.33 -1.59 -3.99
CA VAL A 86 7.29 -1.82 -2.97
C VAL A 86 5.94 -1.26 -3.44
N MET A 87 5.93 -0.04 -3.98
CA MET A 87 4.70 0.57 -4.49
C MET A 87 4.14 -0.16 -5.69
N LEU A 88 5.01 -0.52 -6.64
CA LEU A 88 4.61 -1.24 -7.84
C LEU A 88 3.98 -2.60 -7.48
N ASP A 89 4.63 -3.36 -6.59
CA ASP A 89 4.09 -4.64 -6.10
C ASP A 89 2.70 -4.45 -5.47
N ALA A 90 2.54 -3.45 -4.59
CA ALA A 90 1.27 -3.17 -3.94
C ALA A 90 0.17 -2.74 -4.96
N ILE A 91 0.51 -1.95 -5.98
CA ILE A 91 -0.42 -1.46 -7.01
C ILE A 91 -0.86 -2.57 -7.94
N ILE A 92 0.08 -3.40 -8.44
CA ILE A 92 -0.26 -4.45 -9.42
C ILE A 92 -1.17 -5.52 -8.85
N ARG A 93 -1.19 -5.73 -7.52
CA ARG A 93 -2.11 -6.66 -6.83
C ARG A 93 -3.59 -6.30 -7.06
N TYR A 94 -3.90 -5.03 -7.35
CA TYR A 94 -5.25 -4.58 -7.70
C TYR A 94 -5.60 -4.72 -9.19
N LYS A 95 -4.63 -5.09 -10.04
CA LYS A 95 -4.91 -5.29 -11.47
C LYS A 95 -5.53 -6.66 -11.71
N PRO A 96 -6.58 -6.75 -12.56
CA PRO A 96 -7.22 -8.02 -12.88
C PRO A 96 -6.22 -9.06 -13.41
N GLY A 97 -6.35 -10.30 -12.96
CA GLY A 97 -5.52 -11.42 -13.42
C GLY A 97 -4.10 -11.49 -12.85
N VAL A 98 -3.71 -10.58 -11.96
CA VAL A 98 -2.38 -10.65 -11.28
C VAL A 98 -2.42 -11.60 -10.09
N LEU A 99 -3.47 -11.59 -9.31
CA LEU A 99 -3.70 -12.55 -8.24
C LEU A 99 -4.67 -13.63 -8.71
N GLY A 100 -4.41 -14.87 -8.32
CA GLY A 100 -5.23 -16.02 -8.72
C GLY A 100 -6.66 -16.02 -8.16
N ASN A 101 -6.96 -15.13 -7.19
CA ASN A 101 -8.29 -14.95 -6.62
C ASN A 101 -8.51 -13.45 -6.31
N ASP A 102 -9.33 -12.80 -7.11
CA ASP A 102 -9.65 -11.36 -6.96
C ASP A 102 -10.37 -11.05 -5.63
N GLU A 103 -11.08 -12.02 -5.04
CA GLU A 103 -11.74 -11.84 -3.73
C GLU A 103 -10.75 -11.72 -2.56
N SER A 104 -9.51 -12.24 -2.71
CA SER A 104 -8.52 -12.22 -1.63
C SER A 104 -8.07 -10.80 -1.28
N VAL A 105 -7.96 -9.92 -2.26
CA VAL A 105 -7.55 -8.51 -2.07
C VAL A 105 -8.51 -7.75 -1.15
N HIS A 106 -9.81 -8.07 -1.23
CA HIS A 106 -10.84 -7.40 -0.42
C HIS A 106 -10.91 -7.90 1.02
N GLN A 107 -10.27 -9.04 1.33
CA GLN A 107 -10.26 -9.66 2.66
C GLN A 107 -8.94 -9.44 3.41
N GLU A 108 -7.93 -8.84 2.78
CA GLU A 108 -6.62 -8.58 3.38
C GLU A 108 -6.64 -7.42 4.39
N SER A 109 -5.58 -7.36 5.20
CA SER A 109 -5.37 -6.25 6.13
C SER A 109 -5.47 -4.90 5.44
N PHE A 110 -6.09 -3.94 6.12
CA PHE A 110 -6.32 -2.57 5.67
C PHE A 110 -7.41 -2.37 4.60
N SER A 111 -7.98 -3.41 3.99
CA SER A 111 -9.06 -3.26 3.01
C SER A 111 -10.32 -2.61 3.61
N GLU A 112 -10.64 -2.96 4.87
CA GLU A 112 -11.71 -2.35 5.66
C GLU A 112 -11.18 -1.44 6.79
N GLY A 113 -9.91 -1.00 6.74
CA GLY A 113 -9.28 -0.22 7.79
C GLY A 113 -8.93 -1.01 9.05
N ILE A 114 -8.98 -2.34 9.01
CA ILE A 114 -8.59 -3.22 10.11
C ILE A 114 -7.58 -4.26 9.63
N PHE A 115 -6.89 -4.90 10.59
CA PHE A 115 -6.02 -6.04 10.28
C PHE A 115 -6.82 -7.27 9.89
N ASP A 116 -6.14 -8.20 9.25
CA ASP A 116 -6.68 -9.54 9.04
C ASP A 116 -6.73 -10.34 10.37
N SER A 117 -7.58 -11.35 10.40
CA SER A 117 -7.73 -12.24 11.55
C SER A 117 -6.50 -13.15 11.70
N PRO A 118 -6.23 -13.65 12.92
CA PRO A 118 -5.18 -14.66 13.11
C PRO A 118 -5.44 -15.92 12.27
N ASN A 119 -4.40 -16.40 11.60
CA ASN A 119 -4.44 -17.64 10.83
C ASN A 119 -3.91 -18.80 11.66
N TYR A 120 -4.56 -19.97 11.55
CA TYR A 120 -4.16 -21.22 12.17
C TYR A 120 -3.99 -22.28 11.09
N THR A 121 -2.94 -23.10 11.21
CA THR A 121 -2.63 -24.21 10.31
C THR A 121 -2.61 -25.52 11.10
N ARG A 122 -2.47 -26.65 10.40
CA ARG A 122 -2.22 -27.96 11.04
C ARG A 122 -0.80 -27.99 11.63
N PRO A 123 -0.58 -28.74 12.73
CA PRO A 123 -1.53 -29.57 13.50
C PRO A 123 -2.49 -28.73 14.38
N GLU A 124 -3.57 -29.35 14.88
CA GLU A 124 -4.55 -28.72 15.78
C GLU A 124 -3.95 -28.26 17.10
N ILE A 125 -2.94 -28.98 17.60
CA ILE A 125 -2.19 -28.62 18.81
C ILE A 125 -0.72 -28.47 18.42
N PHE A 126 -0.16 -27.30 18.69
CA PHE A 126 1.26 -27.01 18.51
C PHE A 126 1.81 -26.36 19.78
N GLU A 127 2.87 -26.93 20.36
CA GLU A 127 3.52 -26.47 21.60
C GLU A 127 2.51 -26.22 22.76
N ASN A 128 1.57 -27.13 22.95
CA ASN A 128 0.46 -27.07 23.91
C ASN A 128 -0.55 -25.93 23.68
N ILE A 129 -0.49 -25.24 22.53
CA ILE A 129 -1.46 -24.24 22.12
C ILE A 129 -2.43 -24.88 21.15
N GLN A 130 -3.72 -24.83 21.46
CA GLN A 130 -4.77 -25.42 20.63
C GLN A 130 -5.38 -24.38 19.69
N VAL A 131 -5.72 -24.80 18.48
CA VAL A 131 -6.57 -24.01 17.56
C VAL A 131 -7.92 -23.73 18.23
N PRO A 132 -8.43 -22.48 18.19
CA PRO A 132 -9.74 -22.14 18.75
C PRO A 132 -10.84 -23.07 18.23
N LYS A 133 -11.60 -23.68 19.13
CA LYS A 133 -12.65 -24.67 18.80
C LYS A 133 -13.68 -24.15 17.79
N VAL A 134 -13.97 -22.84 17.79
CA VAL A 134 -14.88 -22.21 16.83
C VAL A 134 -14.41 -22.41 15.39
N LEU A 135 -13.09 -22.41 15.12
CA LEU A 135 -12.54 -22.61 13.78
C LEU A 135 -12.67 -24.05 13.28
N LEU A 136 -12.84 -25.00 14.21
CA LEU A 136 -13.01 -26.42 13.95
C LEU A 136 -14.49 -26.83 13.86
N SER A 137 -15.42 -25.92 14.18
CA SER A 137 -16.85 -26.24 14.33
C SER A 137 -17.58 -26.48 13.01
N GLY A 138 -17.05 -26.06 11.88
CA GLY A 138 -17.73 -26.06 10.56
C GLY A 138 -18.86 -25.00 10.46
N ASP A 139 -19.17 -24.25 11.51
CA ASP A 139 -20.19 -23.19 11.49
C ASP A 139 -19.59 -21.90 10.88
N HIS A 140 -19.80 -21.74 9.59
CA HIS A 140 -19.24 -20.60 8.82
C HIS A 140 -19.62 -19.24 9.41
N LYS A 141 -20.83 -19.10 9.97
CA LYS A 141 -21.25 -17.83 10.59
C LYS A 141 -20.45 -17.52 11.84
N LYS A 142 -20.37 -18.49 12.77
CA LYS A 142 -19.57 -18.34 14.01
C LYS A 142 -18.10 -18.10 13.71
N ILE A 143 -17.55 -18.80 12.70
CA ILE A 143 -16.15 -18.61 12.26
C ILE A 143 -15.94 -17.18 11.75
N LYS A 144 -16.83 -16.66 10.91
CA LYS A 144 -16.75 -15.30 10.37
C LYS A 144 -16.83 -14.24 11.49
N ASP A 145 -17.80 -14.41 12.40
CA ASP A 145 -17.98 -13.48 13.53
C ASP A 145 -16.76 -13.49 14.47
N TRP A 146 -16.22 -14.67 14.77
CA TRP A 146 -15.00 -14.80 15.55
C TRP A 146 -13.79 -14.14 14.88
N ARG A 147 -13.56 -14.39 13.59
CA ARG A 147 -12.48 -13.77 12.82
C ARG A 147 -12.57 -12.26 12.86
N ARG A 148 -13.75 -11.71 12.63
CA ARG A 148 -13.97 -10.25 12.69
C ARG A 148 -13.68 -9.67 14.07
N ALA A 149 -14.12 -10.35 15.13
CA ALA A 149 -13.84 -9.93 16.51
C ALA A 149 -12.34 -9.92 16.81
N GLN A 150 -11.60 -10.96 16.37
CA GLN A 150 -10.14 -11.03 16.56
C GLN A 150 -9.42 -9.93 15.76
N ALA A 151 -9.81 -9.70 14.50
CA ALA A 151 -9.28 -8.66 13.65
C ALA A 151 -9.41 -7.27 14.31
N ILE A 152 -10.60 -6.92 14.81
CA ILE A 152 -10.86 -5.66 15.49
C ILE A 152 -10.03 -5.55 16.77
N THR A 153 -9.98 -6.59 17.58
CA THR A 153 -9.21 -6.60 18.84
C THR A 153 -7.73 -6.39 18.58
N LYS A 154 -7.16 -7.11 17.60
CA LYS A 154 -5.75 -6.98 17.21
C LYS A 154 -5.44 -5.57 16.69
N THR A 155 -6.32 -5.02 15.85
CA THR A 155 -6.17 -3.66 15.31
C THR A 155 -6.20 -2.62 16.43
N LYS A 156 -7.17 -2.70 17.37
CA LYS A 156 -7.27 -1.79 18.51
C LYS A 156 -6.02 -1.79 19.39
N ASN A 157 -5.42 -2.95 19.58
CA ASN A 157 -4.24 -3.10 20.44
C ASN A 157 -2.95 -2.59 19.79
N ILE A 158 -2.78 -2.78 18.48
CA ILE A 158 -1.52 -2.49 17.77
C ILE A 158 -1.59 -1.15 17.02
N ARG A 159 -2.72 -0.88 16.36
CA ARG A 159 -2.94 0.33 15.55
C ARG A 159 -4.31 0.95 15.86
N PRO A 160 -4.46 1.51 17.08
CA PRO A 160 -5.73 2.14 17.48
C PRO A 160 -6.13 3.33 16.60
N ASP A 161 -5.18 3.94 15.92
CA ASP A 161 -5.40 5.01 14.94
C ASP A 161 -6.28 4.56 13.77
N LEU A 162 -6.13 3.32 13.28
CA LEU A 162 -6.92 2.79 12.17
C LEU A 162 -8.42 2.64 12.54
N VAL A 163 -8.72 2.36 13.80
CA VAL A 163 -10.11 2.22 14.25
C VAL A 163 -10.77 3.59 14.51
N ARG A 164 -9.95 4.61 14.86
CA ARG A 164 -10.42 5.98 15.09
C ARG A 164 -10.55 6.80 13.82
N GLY A 165 -9.74 6.50 12.80
CA GLY A 165 -9.65 7.27 11.55
C GLY A 165 -10.86 7.14 10.62
N ASN A 166 -11.70 6.12 10.76
CA ASN A 166 -12.91 5.97 9.95
C ASN A 166 -13.98 7.06 10.22
N ASN A 167 -13.75 7.97 11.17
CA ASN A 167 -14.67 9.07 11.48
C ASN A 167 -14.21 10.44 10.92
N ASN A 168 -12.99 10.58 10.33
CA ASN A 168 -12.43 11.90 9.98
C ASN A 168 -12.03 12.08 8.51
N ASP A 169 -12.17 11.10 7.63
CA ASP A 169 -11.78 11.24 6.21
C ASP A 169 -12.90 11.81 5.31
N GLN A 170 -13.90 12.48 5.90
CA GLN A 170 -14.94 13.21 5.12
C GLN A 170 -14.69 14.73 5.03
N SER A 171 -13.51 15.23 5.37
CA SER A 171 -13.22 16.67 5.29
C SER A 171 -11.83 16.90 4.69
N GLY A 172 -11.77 17.20 3.41
CA GLY A 172 -10.60 17.79 2.76
C GLY A 172 -10.18 17.14 1.47
#